data_f6522fa600f6892a8b2b222a0894d789
#
_entry.id   f6522fa600f6892a8b2b222a0894d789
#
_cell.length_a   1.000
_cell.length_b   1.000
_cell.length_c   1.000
_cell.angle_alpha   90.00
_cell.angle_beta   90.00
_cell.angle_gamma   90.00
#
_symmetry.space_group_name_H-M   'P 1'
#
loop_
_entity.id
_entity.type
_entity.pdbx_description
1 polymer ?
#
loop_
_entity_poly.entity_id
_entity_poly.type
_entity_poly.pdbx_seq_one_letter_code
_entity_poly.pdbx_strand_id
1 'polypeptide(L)'
;LLARIHNDAEFLHELIGTKYLRLCQWADAEKHLAQVSVDFINHMNIAPFMAQRSYQVEPWMNRQRLSMARQEPGAARVSRNQKLDYVREMQQLEQGFSTLKADLQAERAYQLAIRYAQASYAGDAWYLTRYGKSCMEEPREDEVNLLLKADEMLKTARSIDNFALKEKVLFALAYLPVDNWQSEEWDDEKASFVSVVYPTSHQYLALQALAAFEKENATRTSGYVSRCD
;
A
#
# COMPACT_ATOMS: atom_id res chain seq x y z
N LEU A 1 -10.37 19.47 -31.65
CA LEU A 1 -10.07 18.84 -30.36
C LEU A 1 -10.42 17.34 -30.37
N LEU A 2 -11.63 16.98 -30.79
CA LEU A 2 -12.11 15.58 -30.83
C LEU A 2 -11.28 14.67 -31.74
N ALA A 3 -10.76 15.16 -32.87
CA ALA A 3 -9.92 14.38 -33.78
C ALA A 3 -8.51 14.06 -33.20
N ARG A 4 -8.02 14.84 -32.22
CA ARG A 4 -6.79 14.52 -31.48
C ARG A 4 -7.03 13.50 -30.37
N ILE A 5 -8.24 13.43 -29.82
CA ILE A 5 -8.61 12.52 -28.74
C ILE A 5 -8.65 11.07 -29.22
N HIS A 6 -8.91 10.80 -30.50
CA HIS A 6 -8.96 9.44 -31.05
C HIS A 6 -7.60 8.69 -30.99
N ASN A 7 -6.48 9.42 -31.06
CA ASN A 7 -5.16 8.80 -30.93
C ASN A 7 -4.73 8.55 -29.48
N ASP A 8 -5.46 9.13 -28.50
CA ASP A 8 -5.12 9.05 -27.06
C ASP A 8 -6.22 8.35 -26.24
N ALA A 9 -7.03 7.50 -26.89
CA ALA A 9 -8.15 6.83 -26.23
C ALA A 9 -7.68 5.96 -25.03
N GLU A 10 -6.58 5.21 -25.20
CA GLU A 10 -6.01 4.39 -24.14
C GLU A 10 -5.50 5.25 -22.97
N PHE A 11 -4.91 6.41 -23.26
CA PHE A 11 -4.49 7.37 -22.23
C PHE A 11 -5.68 7.87 -21.40
N LEU A 12 -6.79 8.22 -22.06
CA LEU A 12 -8.00 8.65 -21.36
C LEU A 12 -8.60 7.52 -20.52
N HIS A 13 -8.66 6.30 -21.06
CA HIS A 13 -9.12 5.14 -20.33
C HIS A 13 -8.23 4.84 -19.13
N GLU A 14 -6.92 4.91 -19.26
CA GLU A 14 -5.97 4.72 -18.18
C GLU A 14 -6.13 5.77 -17.09
N LEU A 15 -6.25 7.05 -17.48
CA LEU A 15 -6.44 8.17 -16.56
C LEU A 15 -7.76 8.05 -15.76
N ILE A 16 -8.88 7.78 -16.45
CA ILE A 16 -10.19 7.63 -15.83
C ILE A 16 -10.22 6.39 -14.94
N GLY A 17 -9.71 5.26 -15.43
CA GLY A 17 -9.63 4.03 -14.66
C GLY A 17 -8.80 4.16 -13.39
N THR A 18 -7.65 4.88 -13.46
CA THR A 18 -6.82 5.21 -12.31
C THR A 18 -7.55 6.13 -11.32
N LYS A 19 -8.35 7.09 -11.80
CA LYS A 19 -9.16 7.95 -10.91
C LYS A 19 -10.22 7.12 -10.17
N TYR A 20 -10.95 6.23 -10.85
CA TYR A 20 -11.90 5.32 -10.20
C TYR A 20 -11.21 4.38 -9.19
N LEU A 21 -10.00 3.91 -9.50
CA LEU A 21 -9.21 3.11 -8.56
C LEU A 21 -8.91 3.89 -7.27
N ARG A 22 -8.52 5.16 -7.35
CA ARG A 22 -8.32 6.05 -6.19
C ARG A 22 -9.58 6.25 -5.34
N LEU A 23 -10.75 6.12 -5.96
CA LEU A 23 -12.04 6.22 -5.31
C LEU A 23 -12.55 4.86 -4.79
N CYS A 24 -11.79 3.78 -4.96
CA CYS A 24 -12.20 2.41 -4.68
C CYS A 24 -13.49 1.99 -5.43
N GLN A 25 -13.73 2.60 -6.60
CA GLN A 25 -14.87 2.29 -7.47
C GLN A 25 -14.42 1.22 -8.49
N TRP A 26 -14.29 -0.02 -7.99
CA TRP A 26 -13.62 -1.09 -8.72
C TRP A 26 -14.27 -1.46 -10.06
N ALA A 27 -15.61 -1.51 -10.13
CA ALA A 27 -16.32 -1.87 -11.35
C ALA A 27 -16.09 -0.85 -12.48
N ASP A 28 -16.14 0.44 -12.15
CA ASP A 28 -15.87 1.52 -13.11
C ASP A 28 -14.38 1.58 -13.47
N ALA A 29 -13.49 1.33 -12.50
CA ALA A 29 -12.06 1.22 -12.78
C ALA A 29 -11.77 0.07 -13.75
N GLU A 30 -12.34 -1.10 -13.53
CA GLU A 30 -12.18 -2.26 -14.41
C GLU A 30 -12.65 -1.97 -15.85
N LYS A 31 -13.84 -1.38 -15.99
CA LYS A 31 -14.41 -1.02 -17.30
C LYS A 31 -13.45 -0.19 -18.15
N HIS A 32 -12.78 0.77 -17.54
CA HIS A 32 -11.84 1.63 -18.24
C HIS A 32 -10.46 0.97 -18.41
N LEU A 33 -9.90 0.38 -17.37
CA LEU A 33 -8.56 -0.24 -17.43
C LEU A 33 -8.53 -1.46 -18.38
N ALA A 34 -9.65 -2.13 -18.63
CA ALA A 34 -9.75 -3.22 -19.60
C ALA A 34 -9.57 -2.73 -21.07
N GLN A 35 -9.68 -1.42 -21.32
CA GLN A 35 -9.46 -0.83 -22.64
C GLN A 35 -8.00 -0.39 -22.85
N VAL A 36 -7.11 -0.63 -21.89
CA VAL A 36 -5.71 -0.21 -21.94
C VAL A 36 -4.82 -1.41 -22.25
N SER A 37 -4.13 -1.36 -23.38
CA SER A 37 -3.24 -2.43 -23.82
C SER A 37 -1.93 -2.47 -23.02
N VAL A 38 -1.32 -3.64 -22.97
CA VAL A 38 0.00 -3.84 -22.38
C VAL A 38 1.08 -3.04 -23.13
N ASP A 39 0.91 -2.89 -24.45
CA ASP A 39 1.82 -2.11 -25.27
C ASP A 39 1.79 -0.64 -24.88
N PHE A 40 0.59 -0.06 -24.71
CA PHE A 40 0.45 1.31 -24.19
C PHE A 40 1.13 1.49 -22.84
N ILE A 41 0.90 0.56 -21.89
CA ILE A 41 1.52 0.62 -20.56
C ILE A 41 3.04 0.63 -20.65
N ASN A 42 3.62 -0.19 -21.53
CA ASN A 42 5.07 -0.27 -21.72
C ASN A 42 5.70 1.01 -22.30
N HIS A 43 4.90 1.92 -22.84
CA HIS A 43 5.35 3.26 -23.24
C HIS A 43 5.22 4.30 -22.11
N MET A 44 4.60 3.96 -20.98
CA MET A 44 4.48 4.87 -19.84
C MET A 44 5.75 4.88 -18.99
N ASN A 45 6.10 6.04 -18.44
CA ASN A 45 7.26 6.21 -17.55
C ASN A 45 7.19 5.37 -16.27
N ILE A 46 5.98 4.89 -15.88
CA ILE A 46 5.77 4.05 -14.70
C ILE A 46 6.01 2.55 -14.99
N ALA A 47 6.11 2.13 -16.24
CA ALA A 47 6.28 0.72 -16.61
C ALA A 47 7.48 0.01 -15.93
N PRO A 48 8.66 0.63 -15.77
CA PRO A 48 9.78 0.00 -15.06
C PRO A 48 9.47 -0.28 -13.58
N PHE A 49 8.67 0.57 -12.93
CA PHE A 49 8.23 0.36 -11.54
C PHE A 49 7.22 -0.78 -11.46
N MET A 50 6.27 -0.83 -12.38
CA MET A 50 5.30 -1.92 -12.49
C MET A 50 5.99 -3.26 -12.72
N ALA A 51 6.99 -3.32 -13.60
CA ALA A 51 7.69 -4.56 -13.92
C ALA A 51 8.53 -5.13 -12.77
N GLN A 52 8.93 -4.31 -11.79
CA GLN A 52 9.86 -4.70 -10.73
C GLN A 52 9.22 -4.78 -9.35
N ARG A 53 7.94 -4.47 -9.20
CA ARG A 53 7.25 -4.41 -7.92
C ARG A 53 5.94 -5.16 -7.95
N SER A 54 5.57 -5.72 -6.81
CA SER A 54 4.31 -6.41 -6.61
C SER A 54 3.51 -5.77 -5.49
N TYR A 55 2.24 -5.55 -5.72
CA TYR A 55 1.30 -5.08 -4.69
C TYR A 55 0.86 -6.20 -3.72
N GLN A 56 1.33 -7.43 -3.94
CA GLN A 56 1.00 -8.60 -3.11
C GLN A 56 2.04 -8.87 -2.01
N VAL A 57 3.17 -8.16 -2.03
CA VAL A 57 4.24 -8.28 -1.03
C VAL A 57 3.90 -7.43 0.19
N GLU A 58 4.16 -7.94 1.38
CA GLU A 58 3.97 -7.24 2.66
C GLU A 58 4.89 -5.99 2.73
N PRO A 59 4.36 -4.75 2.69
CA PRO A 59 5.21 -3.55 2.57
C PRO A 59 5.99 -3.23 3.83
N TRP A 60 5.51 -3.67 4.99
CA TRP A 60 6.17 -3.51 6.28
C TRP A 60 7.32 -4.51 6.50
N MET A 61 7.32 -5.65 5.76
CA MET A 61 8.37 -6.66 5.85
C MET A 61 9.52 -6.41 4.89
N ASN A 62 9.20 -6.14 3.62
CA ASN A 62 10.16 -6.06 2.54
C ASN A 62 9.89 -4.85 1.65
N ARG A 63 10.71 -3.80 1.78
CA ARG A 63 10.69 -2.68 0.85
C ARG A 63 11.24 -3.10 -0.52
N GLN A 64 10.42 -2.96 -1.54
CA GLN A 64 10.78 -3.31 -2.91
C GLN A 64 11.50 -2.14 -3.57
N ARG A 65 12.82 -2.25 -3.72
CA ARG A 65 13.63 -1.21 -4.35
C ARG A 65 13.76 -1.46 -5.85
N LEU A 66 13.74 -0.38 -6.63
CA LEU A 66 14.04 -0.44 -8.04
C LEU A 66 15.52 -0.78 -8.24
N SER A 67 15.82 -1.78 -9.06
CA SER A 67 17.21 -2.07 -9.45
C SER A 67 17.76 -0.97 -10.36
N MET A 68 18.88 -0.38 -9.99
CA MET A 68 19.55 0.66 -10.81
C MET A 68 19.92 0.14 -12.20
N ALA A 69 20.34 -1.12 -12.31
CA ALA A 69 20.68 -1.76 -13.59
C ALA A 69 19.50 -1.91 -14.56
N ARG A 70 18.27 -1.71 -14.07
CA ARG A 70 17.04 -1.82 -14.86
C ARG A 70 16.39 -0.48 -15.18
N GLN A 71 17.09 0.62 -14.94
CA GLN A 71 16.65 1.96 -15.35
C GLN A 71 17.00 2.29 -16.81
N GLU A 72 17.74 1.42 -17.48
CA GLU A 72 18.05 1.60 -18.89
C GLU A 72 16.80 1.50 -19.76
N PRO A 73 16.65 2.38 -20.75
CA PRO A 73 15.52 2.35 -21.66
C PRO A 73 15.33 0.98 -22.31
N GLY A 74 14.15 0.38 -22.18
CA GLY A 74 13.80 -0.91 -22.77
C GLY A 74 14.05 -2.15 -21.91
N ALA A 75 14.68 -2.02 -20.73
CA ALA A 75 15.07 -3.18 -19.91
C ALA A 75 13.96 -3.82 -19.09
N ALA A 76 12.91 -3.08 -18.71
CA ALA A 76 11.84 -3.57 -17.84
C ALA A 76 10.47 -3.35 -18.46
N ARG A 77 9.88 -4.42 -19.00
CA ARG A 77 8.52 -4.43 -19.58
C ARG A 77 7.58 -5.25 -18.73
N VAL A 78 6.34 -4.81 -18.66
CA VAL A 78 5.25 -5.60 -18.08
C VAL A 78 4.69 -6.57 -19.13
N SER A 79 4.23 -7.74 -18.68
CA SER A 79 3.54 -8.73 -19.53
C SER A 79 2.01 -8.66 -19.40
N ARG A 80 1.51 -7.86 -18.46
CA ARG A 80 0.08 -7.74 -18.13
C ARG A 80 -0.25 -6.36 -17.57
N ASN A 81 -1.54 -5.98 -17.61
CA ASN A 81 -2.02 -4.74 -17.01
C ASN A 81 -2.20 -4.92 -15.49
N GLN A 82 -1.21 -4.55 -14.71
CA GLN A 82 -1.23 -4.72 -13.26
C GLN A 82 -2.30 -3.88 -12.55
N LYS A 83 -2.70 -2.72 -13.09
CA LYS A 83 -3.81 -1.93 -12.53
C LYS A 83 -5.14 -2.68 -12.68
N LEU A 84 -5.35 -3.30 -13.84
CA LEU A 84 -6.53 -4.13 -14.09
C LEU A 84 -6.55 -5.37 -13.19
N ASP A 85 -5.42 -6.06 -13.06
CA ASP A 85 -5.28 -7.22 -12.19
C ASP A 85 -5.57 -6.86 -10.73
N TYR A 86 -5.02 -5.74 -10.27
CA TYR A 86 -5.25 -5.22 -8.91
C TYR A 86 -6.74 -4.95 -8.66
N VAL A 87 -7.40 -4.26 -9.58
CA VAL A 87 -8.82 -3.93 -9.45
C VAL A 87 -9.68 -5.18 -9.37
N ARG A 88 -9.41 -6.18 -10.22
CA ARG A 88 -10.13 -7.47 -10.20
C ARG A 88 -9.91 -8.24 -8.90
N GLU A 89 -8.68 -8.24 -8.41
CA GLU A 89 -8.35 -8.87 -7.12
C GLU A 89 -9.04 -8.16 -5.96
N MET A 90 -9.09 -6.82 -5.96
CA MET A 90 -9.80 -6.06 -4.92
C MET A 90 -11.30 -6.35 -4.91
N GLN A 91 -11.96 -6.43 -6.08
CA GLN A 91 -13.35 -6.85 -6.17
C GLN A 91 -13.58 -8.23 -5.55
N GLN A 92 -12.72 -9.20 -5.86
CA GLN A 92 -12.82 -10.56 -5.33
C GLN A 92 -12.61 -10.59 -3.80
N LEU A 93 -11.65 -9.82 -3.29
CA LEU A 93 -11.36 -9.78 -1.86
C LEU A 93 -12.45 -9.08 -1.06
N GLU A 94 -13.08 -8.05 -1.61
CA GLU A 94 -14.18 -7.34 -0.94
C GLU A 94 -15.53 -8.04 -1.09
N GLN A 95 -15.69 -8.89 -2.11
CA GLN A 95 -16.94 -9.60 -2.32
C GLN A 95 -17.27 -10.52 -1.15
N GLY A 96 -18.42 -10.26 -0.51
CA GLY A 96 -18.89 -11.04 0.63
C GLY A 96 -18.04 -10.93 1.90
N PHE A 97 -17.12 -9.96 1.97
CA PHE A 97 -16.19 -9.80 3.10
C PHE A 97 -16.90 -9.75 4.45
N SER A 98 -17.98 -8.98 4.56
CA SER A 98 -18.76 -8.80 5.82
C SER A 98 -19.53 -10.06 6.27
N THR A 99 -19.70 -11.03 5.39
CA THR A 99 -20.44 -12.30 5.67
C THR A 99 -19.53 -13.48 5.99
N LEU A 100 -18.22 -13.27 5.95
CA LEU A 100 -17.25 -14.33 6.25
C LEU A 100 -17.24 -14.67 7.74
N LYS A 101 -16.89 -15.92 8.04
CA LYS A 101 -16.55 -16.35 9.42
C LYS A 101 -15.32 -15.60 9.92
N ALA A 102 -15.25 -15.39 11.24
CA ALA A 102 -14.24 -14.52 11.86
C ALA A 102 -12.80 -14.81 11.39
N ASP A 103 -12.36 -16.06 11.35
CA ASP A 103 -10.98 -16.41 10.94
C ASP A 103 -10.72 -16.09 9.48
N LEU A 104 -11.65 -16.48 8.58
CA LEU A 104 -11.54 -16.18 7.15
C LEU A 104 -11.65 -14.67 6.88
N GLN A 105 -12.46 -13.97 7.66
CA GLN A 105 -12.56 -12.51 7.58
C GLN A 105 -11.26 -11.85 7.98
N ALA A 106 -10.63 -12.30 9.06
CA ALA A 106 -9.35 -11.77 9.52
C ALA A 106 -8.21 -12.03 8.52
N GLU A 107 -8.13 -13.23 7.95
CA GLU A 107 -7.15 -13.55 6.90
C GLU A 107 -7.37 -12.67 5.66
N ARG A 108 -8.61 -12.50 5.22
CA ARG A 108 -8.95 -11.65 4.07
C ARG A 108 -8.70 -10.17 4.37
N ALA A 109 -8.97 -9.73 5.59
CA ALA A 109 -8.65 -8.38 6.04
C ALA A 109 -7.14 -8.10 5.97
N TYR A 110 -6.32 -9.06 6.38
CA TYR A 110 -4.87 -8.93 6.25
C TYR A 110 -4.41 -8.83 4.79
N GLN A 111 -5.01 -9.63 3.90
CA GLN A 111 -4.73 -9.53 2.47
C GLN A 111 -5.15 -8.17 1.89
N LEU A 112 -6.33 -7.68 2.23
CA LEU A 112 -6.80 -6.34 1.83
C LEU A 112 -5.86 -5.25 2.34
N ALA A 113 -5.41 -5.36 3.60
CA ALA A 113 -4.47 -4.40 4.18
C ALA A 113 -3.16 -4.29 3.39
N ILE A 114 -2.60 -5.42 2.96
CA ILE A 114 -1.40 -5.44 2.10
C ILE A 114 -1.67 -4.66 0.80
N ARG A 115 -2.79 -4.94 0.12
CA ARG A 115 -3.12 -4.32 -1.17
C ARG A 115 -3.33 -2.82 -1.02
N TYR A 116 -4.09 -2.40 -0.01
CA TYR A 116 -4.31 -0.99 0.28
C TYR A 116 -3.00 -0.26 0.63
N ALA A 117 -2.19 -0.84 1.53
CA ALA A 117 -0.92 -0.24 1.92
C ALA A 117 0.05 -0.12 0.74
N GLN A 118 0.14 -1.15 -0.11
CA GLN A 118 0.99 -1.13 -1.31
C GLN A 118 0.54 -0.11 -2.35
N ALA A 119 -0.76 0.07 -2.55
CA ALA A 119 -1.31 1.03 -3.50
C ALA A 119 -1.34 2.47 -2.96
N SER A 120 -1.11 2.66 -1.65
CA SER A 120 -1.06 3.99 -1.02
C SER A 120 0.19 4.78 -1.45
N TYR A 121 0.24 6.07 -1.11
CA TYR A 121 1.41 6.92 -1.33
C TYR A 121 2.67 6.42 -0.59
N ALA A 122 2.50 5.72 0.53
CA ALA A 122 3.59 5.15 1.31
C ALA A 122 4.09 3.79 0.79
N GLY A 123 3.31 3.13 -0.08
CA GLY A 123 3.61 1.81 -0.60
C GLY A 123 4.64 1.79 -1.73
N ASP A 124 5.12 0.59 -2.06
CA ASP A 124 6.05 0.39 -3.16
C ASP A 124 5.35 0.27 -4.52
N ALA A 125 4.07 -0.13 -4.53
CA ALA A 125 3.23 -0.21 -5.71
C ALA A 125 2.38 1.07 -5.91
N TRP A 126 2.90 2.23 -5.50
CA TRP A 126 2.28 3.55 -5.67
C TRP A 126 1.84 3.85 -7.11
N TYR A 127 2.49 3.25 -8.10
CA TYR A 127 2.17 3.38 -9.53
C TYR A 127 0.74 2.95 -9.88
N LEU A 128 0.09 2.19 -9.01
CA LEU A 128 -1.33 1.83 -9.18
C LEU A 128 -2.23 3.06 -9.11
N THR A 129 -1.88 4.04 -8.30
CA THR A 129 -2.68 5.23 -8.01
C THR A 129 -2.03 6.54 -8.44
N ARG A 130 -0.74 6.54 -8.77
CA ARG A 130 0.05 7.75 -9.07
C ARG A 130 0.89 7.56 -10.33
N TYR A 131 1.31 8.67 -10.95
CA TYR A 131 2.19 8.69 -12.12
C TYR A 131 3.62 9.10 -11.77
N GLY A 132 3.87 9.46 -10.54
CA GLY A 132 5.15 9.79 -9.95
C GLY A 132 5.10 9.60 -8.44
N LYS A 133 6.24 9.56 -7.76
CA LYS A 133 6.33 9.51 -6.32
C LYS A 133 6.92 10.82 -5.80
N SER A 134 6.10 11.59 -5.08
CA SER A 134 6.54 12.75 -4.31
C SER A 134 6.51 12.39 -2.82
N CYS A 135 7.46 12.88 -2.05
CA CYS A 135 7.46 12.75 -0.59
C CYS A 135 6.36 13.57 0.10
N MET A 136 5.72 14.49 -0.64
CA MET A 136 4.68 15.40 -0.14
C MET A 136 3.28 15.06 -0.65
N GLU A 137 3.10 13.90 -1.28
CA GLU A 137 1.86 13.57 -1.97
C GLU A 137 0.90 12.83 -1.05
N GLU A 138 0.06 13.58 -0.35
CA GLU A 138 -1.07 13.05 0.40
C GLU A 138 -2.29 12.80 -0.52
N PRO A 139 -3.24 11.96 -0.12
CA PRO A 139 -4.51 11.81 -0.82
C PRO A 139 -5.24 13.15 -0.88
N ARG A 140 -5.87 13.46 -2.01
CA ARG A 140 -6.74 14.63 -2.12
C ARG A 140 -8.01 14.40 -1.30
N GLU A 141 -8.67 15.48 -0.91
CA GLU A 141 -9.93 15.42 -0.13
C GLU A 141 -11.03 14.58 -0.81
N ASP A 142 -11.03 14.53 -2.14
CA ASP A 142 -11.97 13.75 -2.94
C ASP A 142 -11.52 12.30 -3.19
N GLU A 143 -10.39 11.87 -2.64
CA GLU A 143 -9.83 10.52 -2.81
C GLU A 143 -9.93 9.70 -1.51
N VAL A 144 -10.01 8.38 -1.67
CA VAL A 144 -9.97 7.48 -0.52
C VAL A 144 -8.53 7.38 0.00
N ASN A 145 -8.35 7.61 1.30
CA ASN A 145 -7.06 7.37 1.94
C ASN A 145 -6.81 5.86 2.11
N LEU A 146 -6.06 5.29 1.16
CA LEU A 146 -5.78 3.85 1.15
C LEU A 146 -4.93 3.40 2.35
N LEU A 147 -4.13 4.30 2.94
CA LEU A 147 -3.36 3.96 4.13
C LEU A 147 -4.27 3.78 5.35
N LEU A 148 -5.28 4.65 5.51
CA LEU A 148 -6.30 4.48 6.54
C LEU A 148 -7.16 3.24 6.31
N LYS A 149 -7.45 2.90 5.04
CA LYS A 149 -8.12 1.63 4.71
C LYS A 149 -7.29 0.42 5.11
N ALA A 150 -5.98 0.47 4.90
CA ALA A 150 -5.09 -0.60 5.36
C ALA A 150 -5.12 -0.74 6.88
N ASP A 151 -5.10 0.36 7.61
CA ASP A 151 -5.19 0.37 9.09
C ASP A 151 -6.52 -0.23 9.59
N GLU A 152 -7.66 0.14 9.00
CA GLU A 152 -8.98 -0.43 9.30
C GLU A 152 -8.98 -1.95 9.11
N MET A 153 -8.40 -2.43 8.01
CA MET A 153 -8.32 -3.85 7.71
C MET A 153 -7.38 -4.58 8.69
N LEU A 154 -6.25 -4.00 9.06
CA LEU A 154 -5.36 -4.56 10.09
C LEU A 154 -6.03 -4.64 11.46
N LYS A 155 -6.80 -3.61 11.85
CA LYS A 155 -7.58 -3.63 13.10
C LYS A 155 -8.63 -4.75 13.08
N THR A 156 -9.27 -4.99 11.94
CA THR A 156 -10.19 -6.13 11.77
C THR A 156 -9.44 -7.47 11.88
N ALA A 157 -8.28 -7.59 11.23
CA ALA A 157 -7.46 -8.80 11.28
C ALA A 157 -6.89 -9.11 12.69
N ARG A 158 -6.75 -8.08 13.55
CA ARG A 158 -6.20 -8.23 14.92
C ARG A 158 -7.03 -9.15 15.80
N SER A 159 -8.31 -9.34 15.52
CA SER A 159 -9.22 -10.20 16.29
C SER A 159 -8.97 -11.68 16.17
N ILE A 160 -8.05 -12.10 15.27
CA ILE A 160 -7.78 -13.53 15.02
C ILE A 160 -7.05 -14.22 16.18
N ASP A 161 -7.39 -15.47 16.42
CA ASP A 161 -6.71 -16.32 17.40
C ASP A 161 -5.50 -17.07 16.83
N ASN A 162 -5.33 -17.04 15.49
CA ASN A 162 -4.16 -17.63 14.84
C ASN A 162 -2.88 -16.87 15.24
N PHE A 163 -2.03 -17.51 16.01
CA PHE A 163 -0.81 -16.93 16.57
C PHE A 163 0.11 -16.29 15.51
N ALA A 164 0.42 -17.05 14.45
CA ALA A 164 1.34 -16.56 13.41
C ALA A 164 0.79 -15.35 12.64
N LEU A 165 -0.51 -15.33 12.39
CA LEU A 165 -1.14 -14.19 11.73
C LEU A 165 -1.26 -13.00 12.69
N LYS A 166 -1.53 -13.23 13.97
CA LYS A 166 -1.63 -12.18 14.99
C LYS A 166 -0.33 -11.42 15.15
N GLU A 167 0.81 -12.11 15.19
CA GLU A 167 2.13 -11.49 15.23
C GLU A 167 2.37 -10.61 14.00
N LYS A 168 2.08 -11.11 12.80
CA LYS A 168 2.19 -10.36 11.55
C LYS A 168 1.31 -9.10 11.53
N VAL A 169 0.09 -9.20 12.02
CA VAL A 169 -0.85 -8.07 12.11
C VAL A 169 -0.35 -7.02 13.09
N LEU A 170 0.14 -7.41 14.27
CA LEU A 170 0.70 -6.49 15.25
C LEU A 170 1.94 -5.78 14.70
N PHE A 171 2.80 -6.53 14.01
CA PHE A 171 3.95 -5.94 13.34
C PHE A 171 3.52 -4.95 12.25
N ALA A 172 2.56 -5.32 11.41
CA ALA A 172 2.03 -4.46 10.37
C ALA A 172 1.49 -3.13 10.93
N LEU A 173 0.70 -3.19 12.01
CA LEU A 173 0.18 -2.01 12.70
C LEU A 173 1.28 -1.12 13.27
N ALA A 174 2.34 -1.72 13.81
CA ALA A 174 3.49 -0.99 14.38
C ALA A 174 4.32 -0.26 13.31
N TYR A 175 4.32 -0.74 12.08
CA TYR A 175 5.14 -0.19 10.99
C TYR A 175 4.36 0.48 9.87
N LEU A 176 3.02 0.47 9.92
CA LEU A 176 2.19 1.20 8.98
C LEU A 176 2.28 2.71 9.31
N PRO A 177 2.74 3.59 8.40
CA PRO A 177 2.97 4.99 8.69
C PRO A 177 1.67 5.82 8.59
N VAL A 178 0.68 5.50 9.44
CA VAL A 178 -0.58 6.24 9.54
C VAL A 178 -0.37 7.55 10.29
N ASP A 179 0.40 7.48 11.37
CA ASP A 179 0.87 8.60 12.16
C ASP A 179 2.31 8.35 12.63
N ASN A 180 2.99 9.40 13.02
CA ASN A 180 4.35 9.27 13.51
C ASN A 180 4.34 9.09 15.04
N TRP A 181 5.00 8.05 15.55
CA TRP A 181 5.20 7.87 16.97
C TRP A 181 6.31 8.77 17.54
N GLN A 182 7.15 9.31 16.65
CA GLN A 182 8.30 10.15 16.96
C GLN A 182 8.51 11.18 15.85
N SER A 183 8.89 12.39 16.23
CA SER A 183 9.38 13.41 15.29
C SER A 183 10.66 14.06 15.83
N GLU A 184 11.36 14.77 14.97
CA GLU A 184 12.41 15.70 15.36
C GLU A 184 11.83 17.12 15.28
N GLU A 185 11.82 17.83 16.41
CA GLU A 185 11.32 19.19 16.52
C GLU A 185 12.47 20.13 16.92
N TRP A 186 12.46 21.34 16.36
CA TRP A 186 13.43 22.35 16.71
C TRP A 186 13.15 22.90 18.11
N ASP A 187 14.14 22.83 19.00
CA ASP A 187 14.10 23.39 20.34
C ASP A 187 14.92 24.72 20.35
N ASP A 188 14.23 25.84 20.48
CA ASP A 188 14.85 27.17 20.43
C ASP A 188 15.80 27.42 21.63
N GLU A 189 15.52 26.81 22.80
CA GLU A 189 16.36 26.96 23.98
C GLU A 189 17.68 26.21 23.83
N LYS A 190 17.66 25.05 23.21
CA LYS A 190 18.84 24.21 22.96
C LYS A 190 19.52 24.50 21.63
N ALA A 191 18.90 25.32 20.77
CA ALA A 191 19.34 25.57 19.39
C ALA A 191 19.70 24.27 18.66
N SER A 192 18.87 23.22 18.81
CA SER A 192 19.07 21.88 18.22
C SER A 192 17.75 21.16 18.01
N PHE A 193 17.75 20.17 17.10
CA PHE A 193 16.63 19.26 16.99
C PHE A 193 16.58 18.30 18.18
N VAL A 194 15.41 18.15 18.76
CA VAL A 194 15.12 17.21 19.86
C VAL A 194 14.10 16.19 19.38
N SER A 195 14.28 14.96 19.82
CA SER A 195 13.31 13.89 19.53
C SER A 195 12.11 14.01 20.47
N VAL A 196 10.93 14.11 19.88
CA VAL A 196 9.63 14.15 20.58
C VAL A 196 8.88 12.85 20.32
N VAL A 197 8.47 12.18 21.40
CA VAL A 197 7.69 10.93 21.34
C VAL A 197 6.22 11.24 21.53
N TYR A 198 5.36 10.65 20.70
CA TYR A 198 3.90 10.77 20.79
C TYR A 198 3.29 9.45 21.33
N PRO A 199 3.16 9.32 22.67
CA PRO A 199 2.77 8.05 23.29
C PRO A 199 1.30 7.67 23.04
N THR A 200 0.51 8.59 22.52
CA THR A 200 -0.91 8.35 22.14
C THR A 200 -1.09 8.06 20.66
N SER A 201 -0.05 8.10 19.85
CA SER A 201 -0.13 7.77 18.43
C SER A 201 -0.48 6.29 18.23
N HIS A 202 -1.18 5.98 17.15
CA HIS A 202 -1.55 4.60 16.81
C HIS A 202 -0.30 3.72 16.66
N GLN A 203 0.75 4.25 16.04
CA GLN A 203 1.99 3.53 15.82
C GLN A 203 2.69 3.22 17.14
N TYR A 204 2.75 4.16 18.11
CA TYR A 204 3.35 3.91 19.42
C TYR A 204 2.59 2.83 20.20
N LEU A 205 1.27 2.92 20.22
CA LEU A 205 0.41 1.93 20.89
C LEU A 205 0.53 0.54 20.24
N ALA A 206 0.68 0.48 18.93
CA ALA A 206 0.89 -0.77 18.21
C ALA A 206 2.28 -1.37 18.49
N LEU A 207 3.34 -0.55 18.59
CA LEU A 207 4.67 -0.99 19.02
C LEU A 207 4.65 -1.59 20.42
N GLN A 208 3.94 -0.95 21.37
CA GLN A 208 3.79 -1.49 22.72
C GLN A 208 3.03 -2.82 22.73
N ALA A 209 1.97 -2.92 21.92
CA ALA A 209 1.19 -4.16 21.81
C ALA A 209 2.01 -5.30 21.21
N LEU A 210 2.84 -5.03 20.21
CA LEU A 210 3.77 -5.99 19.62
C LEU A 210 4.80 -6.45 20.66
N ALA A 211 5.45 -5.53 21.35
CA ALA A 211 6.45 -5.84 22.37
C ALA A 211 5.87 -6.67 23.54
N ALA A 212 4.64 -6.35 23.98
CA ALA A 212 3.94 -7.13 24.99
C ALA A 212 3.64 -8.57 24.51
N PHE A 213 3.16 -8.73 23.28
CA PHE A 213 2.86 -10.02 22.67
C PHE A 213 4.12 -10.88 22.54
N GLU A 214 5.22 -10.32 22.04
CA GLU A 214 6.50 -11.02 21.90
C GLU A 214 7.07 -11.46 23.25
N LYS A 215 6.96 -10.59 24.28
CA LYS A 215 7.38 -10.92 25.64
C LYS A 215 6.56 -12.04 26.25
N GLU A 216 5.24 -11.99 26.12
CA GLU A 216 4.31 -12.98 26.67
C GLU A 216 4.49 -14.37 26.04
N ASN A 217 4.76 -14.40 24.74
CA ASN A 217 4.83 -15.64 24.00
C ASN A 217 6.26 -16.17 23.79
N ALA A 218 7.26 -15.49 24.33
CA ALA A 218 8.68 -15.81 24.16
C ALA A 218 9.11 -15.98 22.70
N THR A 219 8.39 -15.32 21.78
CA THR A 219 8.67 -15.36 20.34
C THR A 219 9.37 -14.09 19.94
N ARG A 220 10.49 -14.28 19.31
CA ARG A 220 11.06 -13.26 18.42
C ARG A 220 11.04 -13.90 17.04
N THR A 221 10.16 -13.47 16.20
CA THR A 221 10.35 -13.77 14.79
C THR A 221 11.55 -12.92 14.38
N SER A 222 12.70 -13.55 14.28
CA SER A 222 14.01 -12.91 14.05
C SER A 222 14.07 -12.00 12.82
N GLY A 223 13.05 -12.01 11.97
CA GLY A 223 12.89 -11.07 10.85
C GLY A 223 12.23 -9.73 11.23
N TYR A 224 11.57 -9.63 12.37
CA TYR A 224 10.84 -8.43 12.75
C TYR A 224 11.67 -7.46 13.60
N VAL A 225 12.58 -7.96 14.44
CA VAL A 225 13.31 -7.16 15.43
C VAL A 225 14.57 -6.49 14.87
N SER A 226 15.16 -7.00 13.80
CA SER A 226 16.40 -6.46 13.23
C SER A 226 16.24 -5.15 12.43
N ARG A 227 15.10 -4.48 12.53
CA ARG A 227 14.82 -3.24 11.80
C ARG A 227 14.81 -1.99 12.67
N CYS A 228 15.06 -2.13 13.95
CA CYS A 228 15.23 -0.99 14.85
C CYS A 228 16.70 -0.55 14.97
N ASP A 229 17.59 -1.13 14.17
CA ASP A 229 19.00 -0.75 14.06
C ASP A 229 19.26 0.13 12.84
#